data_65836ff0ef1cf74e635555344e53f24d
#
_entry.id   65836ff0ef1cf74e635555344e53f24d
#
_cell.length_a   1.000
_cell.length_b   1.000
_cell.length_c   1.000
_cell.angle_alpha   90.00
_cell.angle_beta   90.00
_cell.angle_gamma   90.00
#
_symmetry.space_group_name_H-M   'P 1'
#
loop_
_entity.id
_entity.type
_entity.pdbx_description
1 polymer ?
#
loop_
_entity_poly.entity_id
_entity_poly.type
_entity_poly.pdbx_seq_one_letter_code
_entity_poly.pdbx_strand_id
1 'polypeptide(L)'
;MRHRGAEGADNKTGDGAGILLQIPHEFILLQGIPVPEKGKYGTGLVFFPKDEEQRSAILSFMIEEIEKEGLTLMHLRKVPVNTDILGNDARDTEPDIKQVFITGCDDQQMLELKLYIIRKRIEKRVAASDIPDRKDFYVVSLSTKSIIYKGMLESMQLRHYFPDLANHYLTSGLALVHSRFSTNTFPTWSLAQPFRLLAHNGEINTIRGNRGWMEARESVLSSPRIPNIDEIRPIIQPGMSDSASLDNVLEFFVASGMSLPHAMAMLVPESFNEKNPISEDLKAFYEYHSILMEPWDGPAALLFSDGRYAGGMLDRNGLRPARYLITKTA
;
A
#
# COMPACT_ATOMS: atom_id res chain seq x y z
N MET A 1 9.11 15.60 -13.00
CA MET A 1 9.40 15.04 -11.67
C MET A 1 10.77 15.45 -11.10
N ARG A 2 11.76 15.78 -11.91
CA ARG A 2 13.13 16.18 -11.45
C ARG A 2 13.20 17.38 -10.48
N HIS A 3 12.15 18.13 -10.25
CA HIS A 3 12.17 19.38 -9.47
C HIS A 3 11.22 19.37 -8.25
N ARG A 4 10.75 18.21 -7.79
CA ARG A 4 9.80 18.09 -6.68
C ARG A 4 10.19 17.09 -5.59
N GLY A 5 11.37 16.46 -5.66
CA GLY A 5 11.87 15.62 -4.58
C GLY A 5 12.59 16.51 -3.55
N ALA A 6 12.31 16.32 -2.27
CA ALA A 6 13.14 16.89 -1.23
C ALA A 6 14.39 16.02 -1.07
N GLU A 7 15.52 16.68 -0.91
CA GLU A 7 16.80 16.08 -0.54
C GLU A 7 16.98 16.26 0.96
N GLY A 8 17.43 15.22 1.65
CA GLY A 8 17.86 15.29 3.05
C GLY A 8 19.08 16.18 3.24
N ALA A 9 19.52 16.36 4.48
CA ALA A 9 20.67 17.19 4.85
C ALA A 9 21.99 16.71 4.19
N ASP A 10 22.06 15.46 3.75
CA ASP A 10 23.20 14.83 3.07
C ASP A 10 23.14 14.93 1.54
N ASN A 11 22.14 15.62 0.97
CA ASN A 11 21.89 15.81 -0.46
C ASN A 11 21.80 14.50 -1.28
N LYS A 12 21.50 13.37 -0.63
CA LYS A 12 21.34 12.04 -1.27
C LYS A 12 20.21 11.23 -0.69
N THR A 13 19.78 11.51 0.54
CA THR A 13 18.62 10.85 1.15
C THR A 13 17.34 11.50 0.61
N GLY A 14 16.51 10.73 -0.08
CA GLY A 14 15.19 11.20 -0.54
C GLY A 14 14.11 11.06 0.52
N ASP A 15 13.09 11.90 0.46
CA ASP A 15 11.90 11.80 1.33
C ASP A 15 11.05 10.54 1.08
N GLY A 16 11.25 9.92 -0.09
CA GLY A 16 10.59 8.69 -0.48
C GLY A 16 10.15 8.69 -1.94
N ALA A 17 10.41 7.59 -2.60
CA ALA A 17 9.89 7.32 -3.94
C ALA A 17 9.46 5.86 -4.06
N GLY A 18 8.54 5.59 -4.99
CA GLY A 18 8.09 4.23 -5.23
C GLY A 18 7.21 4.09 -6.45
N ILE A 19 6.99 2.84 -6.80
CA ILE A 19 6.16 2.41 -7.92
C ILE A 19 5.36 1.16 -7.54
N LEU A 20 4.07 1.20 -7.82
CA LEU A 20 3.20 0.02 -7.82
C LEU A 20 3.05 -0.45 -9.26
N LEU A 21 3.21 -1.74 -9.46
CA LEU A 21 3.13 -2.42 -10.75
C LEU A 21 2.20 -3.62 -10.64
N GLN A 22 1.70 -4.12 -11.76
CA GLN A 22 1.16 -5.47 -11.81
C GLN A 22 2.27 -6.49 -11.58
N ILE A 23 1.93 -7.64 -11.00
CA ILE A 23 2.90 -8.71 -10.77
C ILE A 23 3.53 -9.13 -12.11
N PRO A 24 4.86 -8.99 -12.27
CA PRO A 24 5.56 -9.31 -13.51
C PRO A 24 5.86 -10.81 -13.57
N HIS A 25 4.85 -11.62 -13.90
CA HIS A 25 4.89 -13.08 -13.84
C HIS A 25 6.05 -13.67 -14.63
N GLU A 26 6.25 -13.24 -15.87
CA GLU A 26 7.34 -13.72 -16.74
C GLU A 26 8.73 -13.42 -16.14
N PHE A 27 8.89 -12.23 -15.58
CA PHE A 27 10.13 -11.87 -14.88
C PHE A 27 10.40 -12.80 -13.70
N ILE A 28 9.38 -13.16 -12.92
CA ILE A 28 9.49 -14.05 -11.76
C ILE A 28 9.92 -15.45 -12.21
N LEU A 29 9.32 -16.00 -13.28
CA LEU A 29 9.70 -17.29 -13.85
C LEU A 29 11.16 -17.28 -14.33
N LEU A 30 11.60 -16.20 -14.96
CA LEU A 30 12.99 -16.04 -15.42
C LEU A 30 14.00 -15.92 -14.27
N GLN A 31 13.56 -15.55 -13.05
CA GLN A 31 14.40 -15.63 -11.84
C GLN A 31 14.54 -17.07 -11.30
N GLY A 32 13.97 -18.07 -11.98
CA GLY A 32 14.02 -19.49 -11.58
C GLY A 32 13.06 -19.80 -10.40
N ILE A 33 12.08 -18.95 -10.14
CA ILE A 33 11.09 -19.17 -9.08
C ILE A 33 9.90 -19.93 -9.68
N PRO A 34 9.62 -21.17 -9.26
CA PRO A 34 8.61 -22.02 -9.88
C PRO A 34 7.20 -21.67 -9.36
N VAL A 35 6.73 -20.43 -9.62
CA VAL A 35 5.39 -20.01 -9.22
C VAL A 35 4.31 -20.71 -10.05
N PRO A 36 3.11 -20.97 -9.47
CA PRO A 36 1.93 -21.39 -10.20
C PRO A 36 1.48 -20.37 -11.25
N GLU A 37 0.42 -20.67 -11.97
CA GLU A 37 -0.20 -19.73 -12.91
C GLU A 37 -0.54 -18.39 -12.25
N LYS A 38 -0.54 -17.33 -13.06
CA LYS A 38 -0.89 -15.99 -12.63
C LYS A 38 -2.27 -15.98 -11.93
N GLY A 39 -2.33 -15.37 -10.76
CA GLY A 39 -3.53 -15.35 -9.92
C GLY A 39 -3.65 -16.46 -8.89
N LYS A 40 -2.84 -17.54 -9.00
CA LYS A 40 -2.83 -18.66 -8.05
C LYS A 40 -1.70 -18.59 -7.01
N TYR A 41 -1.02 -17.48 -6.95
CA TYR A 41 -0.04 -17.17 -5.90
C TYR A 41 -0.12 -15.69 -5.51
N GLY A 42 0.21 -15.40 -4.26
CA GLY A 42 0.44 -14.06 -3.76
C GLY A 42 1.92 -13.77 -3.64
N THR A 43 2.31 -12.53 -3.90
CA THR A 43 3.68 -12.07 -3.71
C THR A 43 3.71 -10.62 -3.25
N GLY A 44 4.82 -10.22 -2.65
CA GLY A 44 5.04 -8.85 -2.26
C GLY A 44 6.37 -8.64 -1.59
N LEU A 45 6.78 -7.38 -1.46
CA LEU A 45 7.98 -7.03 -0.75
C LEU A 45 7.69 -6.84 0.74
N VAL A 46 8.62 -7.28 1.55
CA VAL A 46 8.57 -7.16 3.02
C VAL A 46 9.90 -6.58 3.49
N PHE A 47 9.82 -5.56 4.31
CA PHE A 47 10.93 -4.99 5.05
C PHE A 47 11.12 -5.73 6.36
N PHE A 48 12.33 -6.15 6.64
CA PHE A 48 12.71 -6.82 7.88
C PHE A 48 13.82 -6.05 8.59
N PRO A 49 13.97 -6.23 9.92
CA PRO A 49 15.19 -5.84 10.62
C PRO A 49 16.45 -6.45 9.99
N LYS A 50 17.58 -5.73 10.04
CA LYS A 50 18.86 -6.23 9.54
C LYS A 50 19.41 -7.40 10.38
N ASP A 51 19.06 -7.43 11.65
CA ASP A 51 19.47 -8.50 12.57
C ASP A 51 18.86 -9.85 12.14
N GLU A 52 19.69 -10.89 12.07
CA GLU A 52 19.31 -12.19 11.55
C GLU A 52 18.38 -12.95 12.51
N GLU A 53 18.59 -12.85 13.81
CA GLU A 53 17.78 -13.54 14.81
C GLU A 53 16.36 -12.94 14.85
N GLN A 54 16.27 -11.60 14.87
CA GLN A 54 14.99 -10.91 14.83
C GLN A 54 14.22 -11.18 13.55
N ARG A 55 14.92 -11.18 12.40
CA ARG A 55 14.32 -11.52 11.11
C ARG A 55 13.79 -12.95 11.08
N SER A 56 14.55 -13.90 11.61
CA SER A 56 14.14 -15.31 11.68
C SER A 56 12.92 -15.51 12.58
N ALA A 57 12.85 -14.80 13.71
CA ALA A 57 11.68 -14.82 14.58
C ALA A 57 10.42 -14.28 13.87
N ILE A 58 10.55 -13.15 13.17
CA ILE A 58 9.42 -12.59 12.39
C ILE A 58 9.00 -13.53 11.27
N LEU A 59 9.96 -14.13 10.57
CA LEU A 59 9.67 -15.09 9.50
C LEU A 59 8.91 -16.32 10.03
N SER A 60 9.25 -16.80 11.23
CA SER A 60 8.51 -17.88 11.88
C SER A 60 7.06 -17.47 12.16
N PHE A 61 6.82 -16.24 12.64
CA PHE A 61 5.46 -15.72 12.80
C PHE A 61 4.71 -15.67 11.47
N MET A 62 5.38 -15.25 10.40
CA MET A 62 4.77 -15.23 9.06
C MET A 62 4.35 -16.62 8.59
N ILE A 63 5.23 -17.61 8.72
CA ILE A 63 4.97 -19.00 8.33
C ILE A 63 3.74 -19.52 9.09
N GLU A 64 3.71 -19.36 10.40
CA GLU A 64 2.58 -19.82 11.23
C GLU A 64 1.25 -19.17 10.82
N GLU A 65 1.22 -17.85 10.54
CA GLU A 65 -0.02 -17.18 10.12
C GLU A 65 -0.46 -17.59 8.70
N ILE A 66 0.50 -17.88 7.81
CA ILE A 66 0.25 -18.41 6.46
C ILE A 66 -0.37 -19.81 6.55
N GLU A 67 0.22 -20.70 7.37
CA GLU A 67 -0.25 -22.07 7.57
C GLU A 67 -1.63 -22.15 8.25
N LYS A 68 -1.95 -21.23 9.17
CA LYS A 68 -3.30 -21.12 9.76
C LYS A 68 -4.39 -20.88 8.73
N GLU A 69 -4.08 -20.19 7.63
CA GLU A 69 -4.99 -19.99 6.50
C GLU A 69 -5.00 -21.15 5.48
N GLY A 70 -4.27 -22.23 5.77
CA GLY A 70 -4.13 -23.37 4.85
C GLY A 70 -3.31 -23.04 3.61
N LEU A 71 -2.42 -22.05 3.70
CA LEU A 71 -1.52 -21.62 2.65
C LEU A 71 -0.09 -22.06 2.97
N THR A 72 0.80 -21.92 2.00
CA THR A 72 2.22 -22.28 2.13
C THR A 72 3.10 -21.13 1.65
N LEU A 73 4.12 -20.78 2.44
CA LEU A 73 5.24 -19.95 2.00
C LEU A 73 6.12 -20.79 1.06
N MET A 74 5.92 -20.62 -0.24
CA MET A 74 6.59 -21.44 -1.26
C MET A 74 8.05 -21.02 -1.46
N HIS A 75 8.33 -19.73 -1.42
CA HIS A 75 9.66 -19.19 -1.67
C HIS A 75 9.87 -17.84 -0.99
N LEU A 76 11.12 -17.60 -0.59
CA LEU A 76 11.59 -16.33 -0.02
C LEU A 76 12.82 -15.88 -0.83
N ARG A 77 12.66 -14.82 -1.60
CA ARG A 77 13.74 -14.24 -2.42
C ARG A 77 14.36 -13.04 -1.72
N LYS A 78 15.68 -12.96 -1.67
CA LYS A 78 16.36 -11.71 -1.34
C LYS A 78 16.23 -10.76 -2.54
N VAL A 79 15.66 -9.57 -2.32
CA VAL A 79 15.56 -8.55 -3.37
C VAL A 79 16.95 -7.94 -3.60
N PRO A 80 17.46 -7.91 -4.85
CA PRO A 80 18.71 -7.24 -5.12
C PRO A 80 18.55 -5.72 -4.97
N VAL A 81 19.45 -5.10 -4.23
CA VAL A 81 19.49 -3.66 -4.00
C VAL A 81 20.91 -3.12 -4.14
N ASN A 82 21.02 -1.86 -4.55
CA ASN A 82 22.29 -1.13 -4.63
C ASN A 82 22.37 -0.09 -3.52
N THR A 83 22.89 -0.49 -2.37
CA THR A 83 23.04 0.35 -1.16
C THR A 83 24.01 1.53 -1.38
N ASP A 84 24.93 1.45 -2.33
CA ASP A 84 25.98 2.47 -2.53
C ASP A 84 25.44 3.83 -2.97
N ILE A 85 24.24 3.85 -3.56
CA ILE A 85 23.62 5.09 -4.03
C ILE A 85 22.84 5.84 -2.94
N LEU A 86 22.64 5.21 -1.77
CA LEU A 86 21.88 5.80 -0.66
C LEU A 86 22.66 6.92 0.02
N GLY A 87 21.95 7.93 0.50
CA GLY A 87 22.44 8.86 1.51
C GLY A 87 22.57 8.18 2.88
N ASN A 88 23.24 8.85 3.82
CA ASN A 88 23.59 8.26 5.11
C ASN A 88 22.34 7.87 5.90
N ASP A 89 21.36 8.78 6.03
CA ASP A 89 20.13 8.52 6.81
C ASP A 89 19.32 7.35 6.23
N ALA A 90 19.22 7.27 4.90
CA ALA A 90 18.55 6.16 4.23
C ALA A 90 19.29 4.83 4.42
N ARG A 91 20.63 4.85 4.39
CA ARG A 91 21.49 3.67 4.57
C ARG A 91 21.45 3.15 6.00
N ASP A 92 21.46 4.03 7.00
CA ASP A 92 21.43 3.67 8.41
C ASP A 92 20.11 2.97 8.78
N THR A 93 19.02 3.38 8.15
CA THR A 93 17.67 2.83 8.37
C THR A 93 17.20 1.87 7.27
N GLU A 94 18.09 1.49 6.33
CA GLU A 94 17.78 0.55 5.25
C GLU A 94 17.34 -0.81 5.83
N PRO A 95 16.16 -1.34 5.45
CA PRO A 95 15.73 -2.67 5.89
C PRO A 95 16.38 -3.79 5.07
N ASP A 96 16.37 -5.03 5.59
CA ASP A 96 16.59 -6.21 4.75
C ASP A 96 15.31 -6.50 3.96
N ILE A 97 15.39 -6.40 2.63
CA ILE A 97 14.23 -6.49 1.75
C ILE A 97 14.09 -7.90 1.18
N LYS A 98 12.98 -8.56 1.51
CA LYS A 98 12.64 -9.87 0.95
C LYS A 98 11.37 -9.79 0.11
N GLN A 99 11.30 -10.65 -0.88
CA GLN A 99 10.08 -10.93 -1.64
C GLN A 99 9.56 -12.30 -1.23
N VAL A 100 8.30 -12.34 -0.78
CA VAL A 100 7.61 -13.56 -0.36
C VAL A 100 6.74 -14.10 -1.49
N PHE A 101 6.58 -15.41 -1.57
CA PHE A 101 5.69 -16.10 -2.50
C PHE A 101 4.83 -17.10 -1.73
N ILE A 102 3.52 -16.93 -1.79
CA ILE A 102 2.53 -17.71 -1.03
C ILE A 102 1.57 -18.37 -2.00
N THR A 103 1.28 -19.63 -1.79
CA THR A 103 0.39 -20.46 -2.63
C THR A 103 -0.50 -21.35 -1.77
N GLY A 104 -1.45 -22.07 -2.39
CA GLY A 104 -2.32 -23.02 -1.69
C GLY A 104 -3.81 -22.69 -1.85
N CYS A 105 -4.17 -21.71 -2.70
CA CYS A 105 -5.56 -21.41 -3.02
C CYS A 105 -5.70 -21.04 -4.49
N ASP A 106 -6.56 -21.74 -5.22
CA ASP A 106 -6.78 -21.53 -6.65
C ASP A 106 -7.76 -20.39 -6.95
N ASP A 107 -8.61 -20.03 -6.01
CA ASP A 107 -9.51 -18.88 -6.13
C ASP A 107 -8.75 -17.60 -5.81
N GLN A 108 -8.53 -16.77 -6.83
CA GLN A 108 -7.79 -15.52 -6.71
C GLN A 108 -8.42 -14.54 -5.72
N GLN A 109 -9.75 -14.45 -5.66
CA GLN A 109 -10.41 -13.51 -4.75
C GLN A 109 -10.30 -13.97 -3.29
N MET A 110 -10.43 -15.28 -3.07
CA MET A 110 -10.22 -15.86 -1.75
C MET A 110 -8.76 -15.75 -1.32
N LEU A 111 -7.82 -16.01 -2.22
CA LEU A 111 -6.39 -15.85 -1.94
C LEU A 111 -6.07 -14.40 -1.56
N GLU A 112 -6.56 -13.42 -2.31
CA GLU A 112 -6.36 -12.00 -1.99
C GLU A 112 -6.88 -11.63 -0.60
N LEU A 113 -8.05 -12.12 -0.22
CA LEU A 113 -8.62 -11.92 1.11
C LEU A 113 -7.76 -12.56 2.20
N LYS A 114 -7.32 -13.80 2.01
CA LYS A 114 -6.43 -14.49 2.95
C LYS A 114 -5.11 -13.75 3.13
N LEU A 115 -4.50 -13.25 2.04
CA LEU A 115 -3.27 -12.46 2.10
C LEU A 115 -3.46 -11.18 2.92
N TYR A 116 -4.60 -10.50 2.79
CA TYR A 116 -4.94 -9.35 3.62
C TYR A 116 -5.03 -9.72 5.11
N ILE A 117 -5.75 -10.80 5.46
CA ILE A 117 -5.91 -11.27 6.84
C ILE A 117 -4.56 -11.67 7.43
N ILE A 118 -3.77 -12.48 6.71
CA ILE A 118 -2.42 -12.91 7.11
C ILE A 118 -1.55 -11.70 7.42
N ARG A 119 -1.49 -10.72 6.52
CA ARG A 119 -0.71 -9.50 6.73
C ARG A 119 -1.12 -8.78 8.02
N LYS A 120 -2.41 -8.57 8.24
CA LYS A 120 -2.92 -7.89 9.44
C LYS A 120 -2.56 -8.64 10.73
N ARG A 121 -2.66 -9.97 10.72
CA ARG A 121 -2.26 -10.81 11.87
C ARG A 121 -0.77 -10.73 12.13
N ILE A 122 0.07 -10.80 11.09
CA ILE A 122 1.52 -10.70 11.23
C ILE A 122 1.90 -9.33 11.77
N GLU A 123 1.39 -8.25 11.21
CA GLU A 123 1.63 -6.87 11.68
C GLU A 123 1.24 -6.71 13.16
N LYS A 124 0.09 -7.23 13.57
CA LYS A 124 -0.38 -7.23 14.95
C LYS A 124 0.53 -8.03 15.87
N ARG A 125 0.92 -9.23 15.45
CA ARG A 125 1.78 -10.13 16.24
C ARG A 125 3.18 -9.55 16.44
N VAL A 126 3.78 -9.00 15.39
CA VAL A 126 5.08 -8.34 15.46
C VAL A 126 5.01 -7.10 16.36
N ALA A 127 3.97 -6.28 16.21
CA ALA A 127 3.80 -5.09 17.06
C ALA A 127 3.66 -5.44 18.57
N ALA A 128 3.05 -6.58 18.89
CA ALA A 128 2.88 -7.07 20.26
C ALA A 128 4.09 -7.87 20.81
N SER A 129 5.09 -8.15 19.99
CA SER A 129 6.28 -8.92 20.38
C SER A 129 7.32 -8.05 21.11
N ASP A 130 8.27 -8.71 21.78
CA ASP A 130 9.43 -8.07 22.41
C ASP A 130 10.64 -7.91 21.47
N ILE A 131 10.43 -8.07 20.15
CA ILE A 131 11.50 -7.91 19.16
C ILE A 131 11.97 -6.44 19.18
N PRO A 132 13.28 -6.18 19.42
CA PRO A 132 13.79 -4.82 19.62
C PRO A 132 13.50 -3.89 18.43
N ASP A 133 13.80 -4.33 17.21
CA ASP A 133 13.67 -3.53 16.00
C ASP A 133 12.36 -3.83 15.24
N ARG A 134 11.31 -4.27 15.95
CA ARG A 134 9.99 -4.57 15.33
C ARG A 134 9.40 -3.43 14.52
N LYS A 135 9.78 -2.19 14.80
CA LYS A 135 9.36 -0.99 14.05
C LYS A 135 9.88 -0.97 12.61
N ASP A 136 10.96 -1.71 12.32
CA ASP A 136 11.56 -1.80 10.99
C ASP A 136 10.87 -2.87 10.12
N PHE A 137 10.01 -3.68 10.73
CA PHE A 137 9.17 -4.62 10.00
C PHE A 137 8.00 -3.91 9.34
N TYR A 138 7.84 -4.12 8.04
CA TYR A 138 6.72 -3.59 7.28
C TYR A 138 6.42 -4.42 6.04
N VAL A 139 5.17 -4.84 5.88
CA VAL A 139 4.71 -5.51 4.65
C VAL A 139 4.37 -4.44 3.62
N VAL A 140 5.26 -4.23 2.66
CA VAL A 140 5.13 -3.20 1.62
C VAL A 140 3.94 -3.48 0.72
N SER A 141 3.85 -4.71 0.24
CA SER A 141 2.70 -5.24 -0.51
C SER A 141 2.62 -6.74 -0.28
N LEU A 142 1.41 -7.29 -0.40
CA LEU A 142 1.16 -8.72 -0.42
C LEU A 142 -0.16 -8.95 -1.17
N SER A 143 -0.09 -9.34 -2.44
CA SER A 143 -1.24 -9.38 -3.34
C SER A 143 -1.06 -10.45 -4.41
N THR A 144 -2.15 -10.85 -5.04
CA THR A 144 -2.17 -11.69 -6.25
C THR A 144 -2.13 -10.86 -7.54
N LYS A 145 -2.16 -9.53 -7.45
CA LYS A 145 -2.36 -8.61 -8.59
C LYS A 145 -1.25 -7.59 -8.76
N SER A 146 -0.73 -7.04 -7.66
CA SER A 146 0.23 -5.94 -7.68
C SER A 146 1.43 -6.17 -6.78
N ILE A 147 2.53 -5.50 -7.10
CA ILE A 147 3.75 -5.47 -6.31
C ILE A 147 4.25 -4.02 -6.21
N ILE A 148 4.84 -3.67 -5.08
CA ILE A 148 5.32 -2.30 -4.83
C ILE A 148 6.81 -2.33 -4.52
N TYR A 149 7.55 -1.47 -5.23
CA TYR A 149 8.94 -1.13 -4.94
C TYR A 149 8.98 0.31 -4.42
N LYS A 150 9.49 0.52 -3.22
CA LYS A 150 9.57 1.85 -2.60
C LYS A 150 10.66 1.93 -1.55
N GLY A 151 11.04 3.16 -1.18
CA GLY A 151 12.03 3.39 -0.13
C GLY A 151 12.30 4.87 0.12
N MET A 152 13.21 5.17 1.05
CA MET A 152 13.73 6.51 1.31
C MET A 152 14.68 6.94 0.19
N LEU A 153 14.10 7.14 -0.99
CA LEU A 153 14.80 7.35 -2.25
C LEU A 153 14.31 8.64 -2.89
N GLU A 154 15.15 9.24 -3.68
CA GLU A 154 14.74 10.16 -4.72
C GLU A 154 14.14 9.37 -5.90
N SER A 155 13.27 10.03 -6.68
CA SER A 155 12.64 9.39 -7.83
C SER A 155 13.63 8.82 -8.85
N MET A 156 14.78 9.47 -9.02
CA MET A 156 15.85 9.03 -9.94
C MET A 156 16.64 7.84 -9.39
N GLN A 157 16.71 7.70 -8.07
CA GLN A 157 17.41 6.57 -7.43
C GLN A 157 16.63 5.27 -7.52
N LEU A 158 15.30 5.31 -7.60
CA LEU A 158 14.44 4.12 -7.49
C LEU A 158 14.86 2.97 -8.42
N ARG A 159 15.10 3.27 -9.70
CA ARG A 159 15.52 2.28 -10.69
C ARG A 159 16.97 1.80 -10.50
N HIS A 160 17.81 2.64 -9.92
CA HIS A 160 19.21 2.31 -9.65
C HIS A 160 19.37 1.52 -8.35
N TYR A 161 18.49 1.79 -7.37
CA TYR A 161 18.45 1.08 -6.11
C TYR A 161 17.89 -0.34 -6.27
N PHE A 162 16.82 -0.49 -7.07
CA PHE A 162 16.22 -1.79 -7.39
C PHE A 162 16.59 -2.24 -8.81
N PRO A 163 17.65 -3.05 -8.99
CA PRO A 163 18.04 -3.58 -10.31
C PRO A 163 16.91 -4.32 -11.03
N ASP A 164 15.98 -4.93 -10.30
CA ASP A 164 14.77 -5.55 -10.85
C ASP A 164 14.03 -4.60 -11.81
N LEU A 165 13.87 -3.32 -11.42
CA LEU A 165 13.17 -2.31 -12.21
C LEU A 165 13.90 -1.90 -13.50
N ALA A 166 15.18 -2.27 -13.63
CA ALA A 166 15.95 -2.06 -14.85
C ALA A 166 15.86 -3.25 -15.83
N ASN A 167 15.31 -4.38 -15.38
CA ASN A 167 15.18 -5.59 -16.20
C ASN A 167 14.06 -5.42 -17.23
N HIS A 168 14.35 -5.68 -18.51
CA HIS A 168 13.38 -5.51 -19.60
C HIS A 168 12.24 -6.54 -19.61
N TYR A 169 12.38 -7.65 -18.90
CA TYR A 169 11.29 -8.62 -18.69
C TYR A 169 10.34 -8.23 -17.55
N LEU A 170 10.71 -7.24 -16.73
CA LEU A 170 9.80 -6.69 -15.74
C LEU A 170 8.83 -5.74 -16.45
N THR A 171 7.75 -6.28 -16.98
CA THR A 171 6.73 -5.56 -17.72
C THR A 171 5.44 -5.41 -16.92
N SER A 172 4.76 -4.30 -17.11
CA SER A 172 3.46 -4.02 -16.50
C SER A 172 2.62 -3.16 -17.44
N GLY A 173 1.32 -3.48 -17.56
CA GLY A 173 0.36 -2.66 -18.28
C GLY A 173 -0.11 -1.44 -17.49
N LEU A 174 0.27 -1.34 -16.20
CA LEU A 174 -0.14 -0.28 -15.29
C LEU A 174 1.03 0.08 -14.37
N ALA A 175 1.19 1.37 -14.08
CA ALA A 175 2.12 1.83 -13.05
C ALA A 175 1.52 3.00 -12.28
N LEU A 176 1.53 2.91 -10.94
CA LEU A 176 1.23 4.02 -10.05
C LEU A 176 2.56 4.48 -9.42
N VAL A 177 2.97 5.72 -9.69
CA VAL A 177 4.29 6.24 -9.31
C VAL A 177 4.12 7.45 -8.39
N HIS A 178 4.91 7.49 -7.33
CA HIS A 178 4.93 8.62 -6.41
C HIS A 178 6.36 9.05 -6.09
N SER A 179 6.55 10.37 -5.99
CA SER A 179 7.74 10.98 -5.41
C SER A 179 7.29 11.92 -4.30
N ARG A 180 7.68 11.59 -3.09
CA ARG A 180 7.26 12.31 -1.88
C ARG A 180 8.07 13.58 -1.69
N PHE A 181 7.38 14.60 -1.21
CA PHE A 181 7.98 15.76 -0.54
C PHE A 181 7.35 15.83 0.85
N SER A 182 8.14 15.57 1.89
CA SER A 182 7.65 15.57 3.27
C SER A 182 7.80 16.96 3.87
N THR A 183 6.70 17.52 4.39
CA THR A 183 6.70 18.80 5.10
C THR A 183 6.45 18.63 6.60
N ASN A 184 5.69 17.61 7.01
CA ASN A 184 5.14 17.49 8.35
C ASN A 184 5.52 16.20 9.09
N THR A 185 6.16 15.23 8.43
CA THR A 185 6.58 13.96 9.05
C THR A 185 7.97 13.59 8.59
N PHE A 186 8.80 13.08 9.51
CA PHE A 186 10.10 12.53 9.14
C PHE A 186 9.94 11.41 8.11
N PRO A 187 10.78 11.38 7.07
CA PRO A 187 10.78 10.30 6.10
C PRO A 187 11.17 8.98 6.76
N THR A 188 10.51 7.90 6.36
CA THR A 188 10.87 6.53 6.71
C THR A 188 10.62 5.62 5.52
N TRP A 189 11.28 4.46 5.48
CA TRP A 189 11.12 3.47 4.42
C TRP A 189 9.66 3.03 4.25
N SER A 190 8.93 2.81 5.35
CA SER A 190 7.54 2.39 5.34
C SER A 190 6.56 3.46 4.85
N LEU A 191 6.87 4.74 5.12
CA LEU A 191 6.00 5.88 4.76
C LEU A 191 6.22 6.38 3.33
N ALA A 192 7.23 5.88 2.61
CA ALA A 192 7.33 6.11 1.17
C ALA A 192 6.07 5.60 0.45
N GLN A 193 5.66 6.31 -0.59
CA GLN A 193 4.49 5.96 -1.38
C GLN A 193 4.91 5.41 -2.76
N PRO A 194 4.02 4.64 -3.45
CA PRO A 194 2.62 4.32 -3.13
C PRO A 194 2.46 3.44 -1.89
N PHE A 195 1.27 3.53 -1.28
CA PHE A 195 0.77 2.49 -0.39
C PHE A 195 0.15 1.35 -1.21
N ARG A 196 -0.59 0.41 -0.57
CA ARG A 196 -1.03 -0.83 -1.22
C ARG A 196 -2.06 -0.60 -2.32
N LEU A 197 -2.91 0.43 -2.16
CA LEU A 197 -3.92 0.81 -3.14
C LEU A 197 -3.82 2.28 -3.55
N LEU A 198 -3.13 3.13 -2.77
CA LEU A 198 -3.23 4.58 -2.86
C LEU A 198 -1.87 5.27 -3.03
N ALA A 199 -1.86 6.32 -3.84
CA ALA A 199 -0.83 7.37 -3.81
C ALA A 199 -1.52 8.74 -3.63
N HIS A 200 -1.01 9.53 -2.69
CA HIS A 200 -1.61 10.77 -2.26
C HIS A 200 -0.59 11.91 -2.27
N ASN A 201 -0.98 13.03 -2.82
CA ASN A 201 -0.20 14.26 -2.75
C ASN A 201 -1.06 15.39 -2.14
N GLY A 202 -0.76 15.76 -0.91
CA GLY A 202 -1.47 16.78 -0.15
C GLY A 202 -1.53 16.46 1.33
N GLU A 203 -2.59 16.90 1.98
CA GLU A 203 -2.84 16.69 3.40
C GLU A 203 -4.34 16.41 3.64
N ILE A 204 -4.64 15.42 4.45
CA ILE A 204 -6.00 15.14 4.91
C ILE A 204 -6.19 15.86 6.24
N ASN A 205 -6.82 17.03 6.18
CA ASN A 205 -6.97 17.91 7.35
C ASN A 205 -7.91 17.33 8.42
N THR A 206 -8.85 16.50 8.02
CA THR A 206 -9.82 15.83 8.92
C THR A 206 -9.29 14.56 9.58
N ILE A 207 -8.03 14.20 9.35
CA ILE A 207 -7.42 12.91 9.73
C ILE A 207 -7.66 12.51 11.19
N ARG A 208 -7.59 13.46 12.14
CA ARG A 208 -7.80 13.16 13.57
C ARG A 208 -9.22 12.66 13.82
N GLY A 209 -10.21 13.32 13.22
CA GLY A 209 -11.62 12.92 13.32
C GLY A 209 -11.85 11.57 12.62
N ASN A 210 -11.32 11.40 11.41
CA ASN A 210 -11.48 10.17 10.65
C ASN A 210 -10.91 8.94 11.39
N ARG A 211 -9.73 9.07 12.01
CA ARG A 211 -9.14 8.01 12.85
C ARG A 211 -10.02 7.69 14.05
N GLY A 212 -10.44 8.71 14.81
CA GLY A 212 -11.27 8.52 15.99
C GLY A 212 -12.63 7.86 15.67
N TRP A 213 -13.28 8.26 14.58
CA TRP A 213 -14.50 7.64 14.12
C TRP A 213 -14.29 6.21 13.63
N MET A 214 -13.20 5.94 12.95
CA MET A 214 -12.88 4.58 12.50
C MET A 214 -12.62 3.64 13.68
N GLU A 215 -11.87 4.10 14.68
CA GLU A 215 -11.62 3.38 15.94
C GLU A 215 -12.93 3.11 16.70
N ALA A 216 -13.81 4.11 16.83
CA ALA A 216 -15.12 3.94 17.47
C ALA A 216 -15.98 2.89 16.76
N ARG A 217 -15.96 2.85 15.43
CA ARG A 217 -16.69 1.88 14.63
C ARG A 217 -16.13 0.47 14.72
N GLU A 218 -14.85 0.29 14.99
CA GLU A 218 -14.23 -1.05 15.03
C GLU A 218 -15.00 -2.02 15.94
N SER A 219 -15.62 -1.53 17.01
CA SER A 219 -16.40 -2.36 17.95
C SER A 219 -17.67 -2.97 17.35
N VAL A 220 -18.23 -2.33 16.30
CA VAL A 220 -19.48 -2.73 15.65
C VAL A 220 -19.31 -3.17 14.20
N LEU A 221 -18.07 -3.11 13.68
CA LEU A 221 -17.79 -3.56 12.31
C LEU A 221 -18.04 -5.05 12.16
N SER A 222 -18.67 -5.42 11.07
CA SER A 222 -18.83 -6.80 10.63
C SER A 222 -18.68 -6.89 9.12
N SER A 223 -18.21 -8.02 8.62
CA SER A 223 -18.11 -8.28 7.20
C SER A 223 -18.43 -9.75 6.93
N PRO A 224 -19.33 -10.05 5.97
CA PRO A 224 -19.58 -11.45 5.59
C PRO A 224 -18.35 -12.16 5.03
N ARG A 225 -17.37 -11.41 4.52
CA ARG A 225 -16.14 -11.96 3.95
C ARG A 225 -15.01 -12.13 4.96
N ILE A 226 -15.05 -11.41 6.07
CA ILE A 226 -14.05 -11.47 7.15
C ILE A 226 -14.72 -12.00 8.41
N PRO A 227 -14.66 -13.31 8.65
CA PRO A 227 -15.44 -13.94 9.74
C PRO A 227 -15.07 -13.44 11.13
N ASN A 228 -13.81 -13.08 11.33
CA ASN A 228 -13.33 -12.58 12.62
C ASN A 228 -12.62 -11.23 12.44
N ILE A 229 -13.38 -10.15 12.61
CA ILE A 229 -12.87 -8.77 12.53
C ILE A 229 -11.80 -8.48 13.60
N ASP A 230 -11.87 -9.12 14.78
CA ASP A 230 -10.92 -8.87 15.87
C ASP A 230 -9.47 -9.25 15.51
N GLU A 231 -9.31 -10.17 14.58
CA GLU A 231 -8.00 -10.60 14.12
C GLU A 231 -7.27 -9.54 13.28
N ILE A 232 -8.03 -8.71 12.58
CA ILE A 232 -7.48 -7.67 11.71
C ILE A 232 -7.45 -6.27 12.35
N ARG A 233 -7.93 -6.14 13.60
CA ARG A 233 -7.85 -4.87 14.36
C ARG A 233 -6.42 -4.62 14.85
N PRO A 234 -6.00 -3.34 14.93
CA PRO A 234 -6.73 -2.15 14.47
C PRO A 234 -6.76 -2.07 12.93
N ILE A 235 -7.84 -1.50 12.37
CA ILE A 235 -7.93 -1.28 10.91
C ILE A 235 -6.85 -0.30 10.49
N ILE A 236 -6.77 0.87 11.15
CA ILE A 236 -5.72 1.85 10.94
C ILE A 236 -4.54 1.53 11.84
N GLN A 237 -3.37 1.29 11.26
CA GLN A 237 -2.15 1.07 12.03
C GLN A 237 -1.75 2.34 12.80
N PRO A 238 -1.42 2.24 14.10
CA PRO A 238 -0.94 3.37 14.89
C PRO A 238 0.35 3.99 14.34
N GLY A 239 0.48 5.31 14.47
CA GLY A 239 1.71 6.02 14.08
C GLY A 239 1.91 6.24 12.59
N MET A 240 0.96 5.83 11.75
CA MET A 240 1.03 6.00 10.30
C MET A 240 0.68 7.43 9.86
N SER A 241 1.08 7.81 8.62
CA SER A 241 0.69 9.07 8.00
C SER A 241 -0.82 9.13 7.72
N ASP A 242 -1.32 10.31 7.33
CA ASP A 242 -2.68 10.50 6.88
C ASP A 242 -3.02 9.60 5.67
N SER A 243 -2.15 9.63 4.67
CA SER A 243 -2.28 8.81 3.46
C SER A 243 -2.29 7.31 3.75
N ALA A 244 -1.41 6.84 4.65
CA ALA A 244 -1.37 5.43 5.06
C ALA A 244 -2.63 5.04 5.84
N SER A 245 -3.19 5.96 6.63
CA SER A 245 -4.45 5.72 7.33
C SER A 245 -5.61 5.58 6.36
N LEU A 246 -5.68 6.44 5.33
CA LEU A 246 -6.68 6.33 4.27
C LEU A 246 -6.51 5.01 3.49
N ASP A 247 -5.29 4.63 3.15
CA ASP A 247 -4.99 3.36 2.47
C ASP A 247 -5.45 2.15 3.29
N ASN A 248 -5.24 2.15 4.62
CA ASN A 248 -5.69 1.07 5.49
C ASN A 248 -7.21 0.90 5.52
N VAL A 249 -7.95 2.01 5.56
CA VAL A 249 -9.42 1.99 5.51
C VAL A 249 -9.91 1.55 4.14
N LEU A 250 -9.27 2.02 3.08
CA LEU A 250 -9.56 1.64 1.70
C LEU A 250 -9.35 0.13 1.48
N GLU A 251 -8.22 -0.42 1.94
CA GLU A 251 -7.96 -1.85 1.90
C GLU A 251 -9.02 -2.67 2.63
N PHE A 252 -9.45 -2.22 3.81
CA PHE A 252 -10.50 -2.89 4.57
C PHE A 252 -11.82 -2.98 3.80
N PHE A 253 -12.26 -1.88 3.18
CA PHE A 253 -13.49 -1.88 2.40
C PHE A 253 -13.38 -2.75 1.15
N VAL A 254 -12.24 -2.73 0.47
CA VAL A 254 -12.00 -3.58 -0.69
C VAL A 254 -11.95 -5.07 -0.28
N ALA A 255 -11.27 -5.41 0.79
CA ALA A 255 -11.25 -6.78 1.35
C ALA A 255 -12.65 -7.23 1.78
N SER A 256 -13.48 -6.33 2.30
CA SER A 256 -14.89 -6.58 2.65
C SER A 256 -15.81 -6.72 1.43
N GLY A 257 -15.29 -6.54 0.19
CA GLY A 257 -16.03 -6.78 -1.05
C GLY A 257 -16.53 -5.54 -1.77
N MET A 258 -16.24 -4.34 -1.27
CA MET A 258 -16.56 -3.10 -1.98
C MET A 258 -15.59 -2.92 -3.16
N SER A 259 -16.08 -2.42 -4.31
CA SER A 259 -15.17 -2.09 -5.40
C SER A 259 -14.31 -0.88 -5.05
N LEU A 260 -13.06 -0.84 -5.54
CA LEU A 260 -12.13 0.24 -5.25
C LEU A 260 -12.67 1.64 -5.62
N PRO A 261 -13.28 1.88 -6.80
CA PRO A 261 -13.88 3.18 -7.11
C PRO A 261 -15.03 3.55 -6.16
N HIS A 262 -15.86 2.59 -5.76
CA HIS A 262 -16.95 2.82 -4.82
C HIS A 262 -16.42 3.25 -3.44
N ALA A 263 -15.45 2.52 -2.90
CA ALA A 263 -14.83 2.85 -1.63
C ALA A 263 -14.19 4.24 -1.65
N MET A 264 -13.49 4.58 -2.73
CA MET A 264 -12.91 5.92 -2.90
C MET A 264 -13.97 7.02 -2.95
N ALA A 265 -15.05 6.84 -3.71
CA ALA A 265 -16.15 7.81 -3.80
C ALA A 265 -16.89 7.99 -2.47
N MET A 266 -16.99 6.92 -1.66
CA MET A 266 -17.55 6.99 -0.30
C MET A 266 -16.64 7.76 0.65
N LEU A 267 -15.34 7.48 0.64
CA LEU A 267 -14.36 8.08 1.56
C LEU A 267 -14.08 9.55 1.24
N VAL A 268 -14.08 9.92 -0.05
CA VAL A 268 -13.77 11.27 -0.52
C VAL A 268 -14.90 11.75 -1.44
N PRO A 269 -16.11 11.98 -0.90
CA PRO A 269 -17.25 12.42 -1.70
C PRO A 269 -17.03 13.82 -2.24
N GLU A 270 -17.37 14.06 -3.50
CA GLU A 270 -17.33 15.39 -4.11
C GLU A 270 -18.28 16.35 -3.38
N SER A 271 -17.83 17.58 -3.19
CA SER A 271 -18.66 18.66 -2.65
C SER A 271 -19.60 19.19 -3.72
N PHE A 272 -20.90 19.22 -3.44
CA PHE A 272 -21.90 19.70 -4.38
C PHE A 272 -22.81 20.77 -3.76
N ASN A 273 -23.27 21.69 -4.60
CA ASN A 273 -24.17 22.79 -4.24
C ASN A 273 -24.82 23.36 -5.50
N GLU A 274 -25.58 24.45 -5.37
CA GLU A 274 -26.23 25.10 -6.51
C GLU A 274 -25.25 25.57 -7.62
N LYS A 275 -23.99 25.89 -7.28
CA LYS A 275 -22.95 26.30 -8.22
C LYS A 275 -22.19 25.10 -8.83
N ASN A 276 -22.20 23.98 -8.16
CA ASN A 276 -21.61 22.72 -8.60
C ASN A 276 -22.66 21.61 -8.49
N PRO A 277 -23.67 21.57 -9.38
CA PRO A 277 -24.73 20.58 -9.35
C PRO A 277 -24.20 19.23 -9.84
N ILE A 278 -24.69 18.17 -9.22
CA ILE A 278 -24.45 16.77 -9.63
C ILE A 278 -25.78 16.12 -10.01
N SER A 279 -25.74 14.93 -10.63
CA SER A 279 -26.95 14.17 -10.92
C SER A 279 -27.68 13.73 -9.64
N GLU A 280 -28.99 13.58 -9.69
CA GLU A 280 -29.77 13.10 -8.54
C GLU A 280 -29.32 11.71 -8.06
N ASP A 281 -28.93 10.82 -8.96
CA ASP A 281 -28.39 9.50 -8.60
C ASP A 281 -27.10 9.62 -7.80
N LEU A 282 -26.18 10.47 -8.25
CA LEU A 282 -24.92 10.70 -7.55
C LEU A 282 -25.13 11.39 -6.19
N LYS A 283 -26.07 12.31 -6.12
CA LYS A 283 -26.48 12.95 -4.88
C LYS A 283 -27.05 11.93 -3.88
N ALA A 284 -27.96 11.06 -4.32
CA ALA A 284 -28.52 10.00 -3.49
C ALA A 284 -27.42 9.03 -3.01
N PHE A 285 -26.45 8.71 -3.85
CA PHE A 285 -25.27 7.92 -3.47
C PHE A 285 -24.48 8.58 -2.34
N TYR A 286 -24.15 9.86 -2.47
CA TYR A 286 -23.38 10.57 -1.42
C TYR A 286 -24.19 10.78 -0.14
N GLU A 287 -25.48 11.09 -0.23
CA GLU A 287 -26.37 11.22 0.92
C GLU A 287 -26.46 9.91 1.70
N TYR A 288 -26.64 8.76 1.02
CA TYR A 288 -26.64 7.45 1.64
C TYR A 288 -25.32 7.16 2.35
N HIS A 289 -24.19 7.36 1.68
CA HIS A 289 -22.89 7.05 2.25
C HIS A 289 -22.47 8.01 3.37
N SER A 290 -22.96 9.24 3.40
CA SER A 290 -22.70 10.20 4.48
C SER A 290 -23.25 9.76 5.84
N ILE A 291 -24.25 8.87 5.85
CA ILE A 291 -24.78 8.25 7.08
C ILE A 291 -23.81 7.19 7.62
N LEU A 292 -23.04 6.56 6.73
CA LEU A 292 -22.18 5.43 7.07
C LEU A 292 -20.73 5.85 7.36
N MET A 293 -20.26 6.91 6.72
CA MET A 293 -18.84 7.29 6.75
C MET A 293 -18.68 8.82 6.69
N GLU A 294 -17.84 9.34 7.55
CA GLU A 294 -17.39 10.73 7.50
C GLU A 294 -16.45 10.94 6.31
N PRO A 295 -16.58 12.09 5.63
CA PRO A 295 -15.68 12.40 4.52
C PRO A 295 -14.24 12.59 5.02
N TRP A 296 -13.29 12.10 4.22
CA TRP A 296 -11.87 12.40 4.36
C TRP A 296 -11.58 13.63 3.53
N ASP A 297 -11.22 14.75 4.16
CA ASP A 297 -11.15 16.06 3.53
C ASP A 297 -9.82 16.77 3.78
N GLY A 298 -9.40 17.51 2.79
CA GLY A 298 -8.18 18.30 2.75
C GLY A 298 -7.68 18.45 1.31
N PRO A 299 -6.73 19.36 1.04
CA PRO A 299 -6.20 19.58 -0.29
C PRO A 299 -5.39 18.37 -0.75
N ALA A 300 -5.96 17.53 -1.60
CA ALA A 300 -5.39 16.24 -2.00
C ALA A 300 -5.57 15.94 -3.50
N ALA A 301 -4.53 15.42 -4.12
CA ALA A 301 -4.61 14.69 -5.38
C ALA A 301 -4.45 13.20 -5.06
N LEU A 302 -5.42 12.40 -5.42
CA LEU A 302 -5.53 10.98 -5.07
C LEU A 302 -5.44 10.13 -6.34
N LEU A 303 -4.49 9.21 -6.36
CA LEU A 303 -4.39 8.18 -7.39
C LEU A 303 -4.47 6.82 -6.71
N PHE A 304 -5.15 5.86 -7.34
CA PHE A 304 -5.37 4.55 -6.73
C PHE A 304 -5.35 3.43 -7.76
N SER A 305 -4.97 2.24 -7.32
CA SER A 305 -4.95 1.05 -8.15
C SER A 305 -4.98 -0.22 -7.30
N ASP A 306 -5.73 -1.22 -7.75
CA ASP A 306 -5.72 -2.58 -7.22
C ASP A 306 -4.99 -3.57 -8.15
N GLY A 307 -4.20 -3.06 -9.10
CA GLY A 307 -3.53 -3.86 -10.12
C GLY A 307 -4.43 -4.22 -11.33
N ARG A 308 -5.75 -3.98 -11.25
CA ARG A 308 -6.71 -4.13 -12.34
C ARG A 308 -7.22 -2.78 -12.83
N TYR A 309 -7.61 -1.92 -11.92
CA TYR A 309 -8.05 -0.56 -12.19
C TYR A 309 -6.96 0.43 -11.84
N ALA A 310 -6.83 1.48 -12.62
CA ALA A 310 -6.12 2.70 -12.27
C ALA A 310 -7.13 3.84 -12.26
N GLY A 311 -7.19 4.57 -11.18
CA GLY A 311 -8.10 5.69 -11.01
C GLY A 311 -7.40 6.91 -10.43
N GLY A 312 -8.01 8.06 -10.66
CA GLY A 312 -7.62 9.32 -10.05
C GLY A 312 -8.84 10.11 -9.68
N MET A 313 -8.79 10.80 -8.56
CA MET A 313 -9.83 11.72 -8.14
C MET A 313 -9.25 12.95 -7.49
N LEU A 314 -9.99 14.02 -7.53
CA LEU A 314 -9.71 15.24 -6.79
C LEU A 314 -10.14 15.08 -5.33
N ASP A 315 -9.66 15.97 -4.47
CA ASP A 315 -10.25 16.14 -3.14
C ASP A 315 -11.69 16.69 -3.25
N ARG A 316 -12.42 16.68 -2.15
CA ARG A 316 -13.84 17.08 -2.09
C ARG A 316 -14.13 18.42 -2.75
N ASN A 317 -13.22 19.39 -2.65
CA ASN A 317 -13.40 20.75 -3.11
C ASN A 317 -12.59 21.07 -4.37
N GLY A 318 -11.87 20.09 -4.93
CA GLY A 318 -11.04 20.25 -6.11
C GLY A 318 -9.88 21.23 -5.91
N LEU A 319 -9.33 21.31 -4.71
CA LEU A 319 -8.27 22.27 -4.36
C LEU A 319 -6.95 21.97 -5.05
N ARG A 320 -6.65 20.67 -5.23
CA ARG A 320 -5.47 20.23 -6.00
C ARG A 320 -5.87 19.87 -7.42
N PRO A 321 -5.19 20.45 -8.44
CA PRO A 321 -5.49 20.13 -9.83
C PRO A 321 -4.96 18.76 -10.22
N ALA A 322 -5.67 18.07 -11.10
CA ALA A 322 -5.20 16.88 -11.81
C ALA A 322 -5.22 17.13 -13.32
N ARG A 323 -4.29 16.51 -14.03
CA ARG A 323 -4.27 16.47 -15.51
C ARG A 323 -4.27 15.03 -15.97
N TYR A 324 -5.06 14.76 -16.96
CA TYR A 324 -5.07 13.45 -17.62
C TYR A 324 -4.99 13.59 -19.13
N LEU A 325 -4.50 12.56 -19.77
CA LEU A 325 -4.43 12.42 -21.21
C LEU A 325 -4.98 11.04 -21.59
N ILE A 326 -5.90 11.01 -22.54
CA ILE A 326 -6.38 9.76 -23.13
C ILE A 326 -5.78 9.66 -24.53
N THR A 327 -5.04 8.59 -24.79
CA THR A 327 -4.48 8.32 -26.12
C THR A 327 -5.44 7.49 -26.95
N LYS A 328 -5.26 7.46 -28.29
CA LYS A 328 -6.10 6.67 -29.21
C LYS A 328 -5.91 5.16 -29.05
N THR A 329 -4.84 4.74 -28.39
CA THR A 329 -4.42 3.34 -28.24
C THR A 329 -4.41 2.86 -26.80
N ALA A 330 -4.90 3.66 -25.87
CA ALA A 330 -5.02 3.29 -24.46
C ALA A 330 -6.38 2.71 -24.14
#